data_2c1c620a8a18f9cd35521d68c83d7558
#
_entry.id   2c1c620a8a18f9cd35521d68c83d7558
#
_cell.length_a   1.000
_cell.length_b   1.000
_cell.length_c   1.000
_cell.angle_alpha   90.00
_cell.angle_beta   90.00
_cell.angle_gamma   90.00
#
_symmetry.space_group_name_H-M   'P 1'
#
loop_
_entity.id
_entity.type
_entity.pdbx_description
1 polymer ?
#
loop_
_entity_poly.entity_id
_entity_poly.type
_entity_poly.pdbx_seq_one_letter_code
_entity_poly.pdbx_strand_id
1 'polypeptide(L)'
;MLEKRRFRLEILMEMYINSKNMTVTFRAWSKGYKELQSEQVSLSNLDGYNKTRYSRRKKQEGLLELASREAHEKQEVYFATILNDDGSPYCAIESNVGYFGLNFLQSNYIHYLTFQYQEERNQNGKLFLTAIFLYECNPGTDKRIRRIDFSYTHQGGCSSVIYQGEMIDGTYEEIIAEHPPISKDELEKLWVDYPKFGEYDQLIRLDRIPLLARERILEYTDKEFPAFRQYLQRDIARYQQTKK
;
A
#
# COMPACT_ATOMS: atom_id res chain seq x y z
N MET A 1 30.06 -0.97 -5.93
CA MET A 1 29.17 0.22 -6.10
C MET A 1 27.70 -0.14 -5.86
N LEU A 2 27.21 -1.27 -6.36
CA LEU A 2 25.84 -1.77 -6.15
C LEU A 2 25.52 -2.09 -4.68
N GLU A 3 26.41 -2.75 -3.93
CA GLU A 3 26.18 -3.08 -2.52
C GLU A 3 26.07 -1.85 -1.60
N LYS A 4 26.87 -0.80 -1.84
CA LYS A 4 26.73 0.46 -1.09
C LYS A 4 25.41 1.18 -1.38
N ARG A 5 24.88 1.07 -2.60
CA ARG A 5 23.56 1.58 -2.96
C ARG A 5 22.45 0.76 -2.26
N ARG A 6 22.58 -0.57 -2.26
CA ARG A 6 21.63 -1.49 -1.64
C ARG A 6 21.51 -1.24 -0.12
N PHE A 7 22.62 -1.20 0.60
CA PHE A 7 22.65 -0.92 2.03
C PHE A 7 22.06 0.47 2.38
N ARG A 8 22.36 1.47 1.55
CA ARG A 8 21.84 2.83 1.73
C ARG A 8 20.32 2.91 1.53
N LEU A 9 19.78 2.12 0.62
CA LEU A 9 18.36 2.00 0.32
C LEU A 9 17.57 1.30 1.45
N GLU A 10 18.12 0.25 2.03
CA GLU A 10 17.51 -0.47 3.15
C GLU A 10 17.37 0.44 4.38
N ILE A 11 18.43 1.17 4.73
CA ILE A 11 18.40 2.15 5.84
C ILE A 11 17.37 3.25 5.58
N LEU A 12 17.27 3.75 4.37
CA LEU A 12 16.36 4.82 4.00
C LEU A 12 14.89 4.41 4.13
N MET A 13 14.58 3.18 3.73
CA MET A 13 13.22 2.66 3.81
C MET A 13 12.82 2.36 5.26
N GLU A 14 13.71 1.82 6.08
CA GLU A 14 13.47 1.64 7.51
C GLU A 14 13.26 2.98 8.24
N MET A 15 14.05 3.99 7.93
CA MET A 15 13.92 5.31 8.57
C MET A 15 12.65 6.04 8.17
N TYR A 16 12.22 5.92 6.91
CA TYR A 16 11.01 6.56 6.43
C TYR A 16 9.76 6.03 7.13
N ILE A 17 9.72 4.73 7.41
CA ILE A 17 8.60 4.08 8.09
C ILE A 17 8.61 4.37 9.60
N ASN A 18 9.80 4.38 10.22
CA ASN A 18 9.95 4.54 11.68
C ASN A 18 9.87 6.00 12.17
N SER A 19 9.89 6.99 11.28
CA SER A 19 9.91 8.43 11.65
C SER A 19 8.55 9.12 11.61
N LYS A 20 7.48 8.43 11.19
CA LYS A 20 6.16 9.04 11.05
C LYS A 20 5.21 8.60 12.17
N ASN A 21 4.68 9.57 12.90
CA ASN A 21 3.47 9.39 13.71
C ASN A 21 2.28 9.31 12.76
N MET A 22 2.00 8.11 12.23
CA MET A 22 0.85 7.91 11.36
C MET A 22 -0.39 7.69 12.19
N THR A 23 -1.52 8.25 11.76
CA THR A 23 -2.82 8.01 12.38
C THR A 23 -3.71 7.19 11.45
N VAL A 24 -4.54 6.33 12.04
CA VAL A 24 -5.50 5.51 11.31
C VAL A 24 -6.90 6.12 11.48
N THR A 25 -7.61 6.27 10.38
CA THR A 25 -9.05 6.57 10.38
C THR A 25 -9.80 5.49 9.60
N PHE A 26 -11.01 5.16 10.02
CA PHE A 26 -11.87 4.19 9.31
C PHE A 26 -12.75 4.83 8.24
N ARG A 27 -12.48 6.08 7.92
CA ARG A 27 -13.10 6.75 6.77
C ARG A 27 -12.48 6.23 5.48
N ALA A 28 -13.34 5.87 4.52
CA ALA A 28 -12.90 5.38 3.23
C ALA A 28 -12.30 6.51 2.38
N TRP A 29 -11.29 6.18 1.57
CA TRP A 29 -10.74 7.08 0.57
C TRP A 29 -11.54 7.00 -0.73
N SER A 30 -11.96 8.15 -1.26
CA SER A 30 -12.59 8.24 -2.57
C SER A 30 -11.57 8.49 -3.67
N LYS A 31 -11.32 7.48 -4.51
CA LYS A 31 -10.39 7.61 -5.66
C LYS A 31 -10.89 8.65 -6.68
N GLY A 32 -12.20 8.72 -6.90
CA GLY A 32 -12.79 9.63 -7.90
C GLY A 32 -12.75 11.10 -7.46
N TYR A 33 -13.04 11.37 -6.20
CA TYR A 33 -13.03 12.74 -5.67
C TYR A 33 -11.68 13.14 -5.03
N LYS A 34 -10.75 12.19 -4.87
CA LYS A 34 -9.44 12.39 -4.22
C LYS A 34 -9.56 13.01 -2.82
N GLU A 35 -10.50 12.51 -2.05
CA GLU A 35 -10.81 13.00 -0.71
C GLU A 35 -11.16 11.89 0.27
N LEU A 36 -10.99 12.18 1.54
CA LEU A 36 -11.44 11.34 2.64
C LEU A 36 -12.96 11.50 2.80
N GLN A 37 -13.71 10.43 2.56
CA GLN A 37 -15.18 10.44 2.65
C GLN A 37 -15.65 10.81 4.06
N SER A 38 -16.85 11.36 4.16
CA SER A 38 -17.48 11.59 5.48
C SER A 38 -17.75 10.25 6.18
N GLU A 39 -17.89 10.28 7.50
CA GLU A 39 -18.25 9.08 8.28
C GLU A 39 -19.57 8.47 7.81
N GLN A 40 -20.55 9.30 7.48
CA GLN A 40 -21.86 8.83 7.01
C GLN A 40 -21.76 8.09 5.67
N VAL A 41 -20.94 8.57 4.73
CA VAL A 41 -20.71 7.91 3.44
C VAL A 41 -19.94 6.61 3.66
N SER A 42 -18.91 6.62 4.52
CA SER A 42 -18.13 5.43 4.84
C SER A 42 -18.98 4.34 5.51
N LEU A 43 -19.89 4.72 6.44
CA LEU A 43 -20.88 3.79 7.02
C LEU A 43 -21.82 3.24 5.98
N SER A 44 -22.30 4.08 5.06
CA SER A 44 -23.22 3.63 3.99
C SER A 44 -22.54 2.64 3.04
N ASN A 45 -21.26 2.85 2.73
CA ASN A 45 -20.48 1.90 1.93
C ASN A 45 -20.30 0.57 2.67
N LEU A 46 -19.90 0.62 3.95
CA LEU A 46 -19.76 -0.57 4.78
C LEU A 46 -21.06 -1.36 4.87
N ASP A 47 -22.19 -0.69 5.11
CA ASP A 47 -23.52 -1.30 5.12
C ASP A 47 -23.89 -1.95 3.79
N GLY A 48 -23.52 -1.31 2.67
CA GLY A 48 -23.75 -1.83 1.33
C GLY A 48 -23.04 -3.16 1.09
N TYR A 49 -21.78 -3.25 1.51
CA TYR A 49 -20.98 -4.47 1.36
C TYR A 49 -21.42 -5.58 2.32
N ASN A 50 -21.57 -5.27 3.60
CA ASN A 50 -21.80 -6.28 4.66
C ASN A 50 -23.28 -6.53 4.95
N LYS A 51 -24.20 -5.87 4.21
CA LYS A 51 -25.65 -5.96 4.41
C LYS A 51 -26.10 -5.57 5.83
N THR A 52 -25.37 -4.66 6.46
CA THR A 52 -25.65 -4.10 7.79
C THR A 52 -26.53 -2.84 7.69
N ARG A 53 -26.78 -2.16 8.81
CA ARG A 53 -27.61 -0.95 8.87
C ARG A 53 -27.07 0.10 9.84
N TYR A 54 -25.76 0.20 9.99
CA TYR A 54 -25.13 1.17 10.89
C TYR A 54 -25.42 2.63 10.49
N SER A 55 -25.41 2.92 9.19
CA SER A 55 -25.69 4.26 8.66
C SER A 55 -27.11 4.78 8.97
N ARG A 56 -28.03 3.87 9.32
CA ARG A 56 -29.42 4.20 9.71
C ARG A 56 -29.60 4.36 11.22
N ARG A 57 -28.60 4.05 12.02
CA ARG A 57 -28.66 4.23 13.46
C ARG A 57 -28.59 5.73 13.83
N LYS A 58 -29.08 6.06 15.02
CA LYS A 58 -28.90 7.41 15.55
C LYS A 58 -27.42 7.74 15.57
N LYS A 59 -27.06 8.93 15.10
CA LYS A 59 -25.67 9.39 15.05
C LYS A 59 -25.04 9.31 16.45
N GLN A 60 -23.94 8.59 16.54
CA GLN A 60 -23.17 8.36 17.77
C GLN A 60 -21.70 8.49 17.42
N GLU A 61 -20.94 9.12 18.28
CA GLU A 61 -19.49 9.21 18.16
C GLU A 61 -18.86 7.79 18.18
N GLY A 62 -17.87 7.57 17.34
CA GLY A 62 -17.19 6.26 17.22
C GLY A 62 -18.00 5.16 16.54
N LEU A 63 -19.19 5.46 15.99
CA LEU A 63 -20.03 4.43 15.35
C LEU A 63 -19.34 3.79 14.14
N LEU A 64 -18.59 4.56 13.34
CA LEU A 64 -17.85 4.06 12.19
C LEU A 64 -16.71 3.12 12.62
N GLU A 65 -15.98 3.49 13.69
CA GLU A 65 -14.92 2.64 14.24
C GLU A 65 -15.48 1.33 14.79
N LEU A 66 -16.59 1.39 15.54
CA LEU A 66 -17.28 0.20 16.05
C LEU A 66 -17.69 -0.73 14.90
N ALA A 67 -18.34 -0.19 13.87
CA ALA A 67 -18.80 -0.95 12.71
C ALA A 67 -17.64 -1.61 11.94
N SER A 68 -16.53 -0.86 11.80
CA SER A 68 -15.30 -1.37 11.15
C SER A 68 -14.61 -2.44 11.99
N ARG A 69 -14.61 -2.31 13.32
CA ARG A 69 -14.08 -3.33 14.25
C ARG A 69 -14.87 -4.63 14.17
N GLU A 70 -16.20 -4.54 14.20
CA GLU A 70 -17.06 -5.72 14.07
C GLU A 70 -16.86 -6.41 12.71
N ALA A 71 -16.69 -5.63 11.63
CA ALA A 71 -16.39 -6.17 10.30
C ALA A 71 -15.02 -6.85 10.26
N HIS A 72 -14.00 -6.26 10.91
CA HIS A 72 -12.67 -6.86 11.03
C HIS A 72 -12.72 -8.21 11.77
N GLU A 73 -13.39 -8.27 12.93
CA GLU A 73 -13.53 -9.49 13.74
C GLU A 73 -14.25 -10.62 12.99
N LYS A 74 -15.18 -10.25 12.08
CA LYS A 74 -15.92 -11.19 11.23
C LYS A 74 -15.23 -11.47 9.89
N GLN A 75 -14.09 -10.83 9.63
CA GLN A 75 -13.41 -10.86 8.34
C GLN A 75 -14.29 -10.38 7.17
N GLU A 76 -15.17 -9.43 7.42
CA GLU A 76 -16.03 -8.77 6.43
C GLU A 76 -15.33 -7.53 5.84
N VAL A 77 -15.97 -6.89 4.84
CA VAL A 77 -15.43 -5.68 4.20
C VAL A 77 -15.40 -4.51 5.16
N TYR A 78 -14.26 -3.84 5.28
CA TYR A 78 -14.14 -2.53 5.87
C TYR A 78 -13.03 -1.72 5.19
N PHE A 79 -13.01 -0.44 5.48
CA PHE A 79 -12.03 0.51 4.94
C PHE A 79 -11.28 1.20 6.05
N ALA A 80 -10.01 1.50 5.80
CA ALA A 80 -9.23 2.39 6.64
C ALA A 80 -8.36 3.29 5.77
N THR A 81 -8.00 4.46 6.28
CA THR A 81 -7.03 5.35 5.65
C THR A 81 -5.97 5.71 6.67
N ILE A 82 -4.72 5.50 6.30
CA ILE A 82 -3.55 5.92 7.08
C ILE A 82 -3.21 7.33 6.65
N LEU A 83 -3.11 8.22 7.63
CA LEU A 83 -2.79 9.63 7.46
C LEU A 83 -1.37 9.93 7.93
N ASN A 84 -0.70 10.84 7.24
CA ASN A 84 0.55 11.45 7.67
C ASN A 84 0.31 12.39 8.87
N ASP A 85 1.37 12.88 9.50
CA ASP A 85 1.33 13.83 10.62
C ASP A 85 0.59 15.14 10.29
N ASP A 86 0.61 15.56 9.03
CA ASP A 86 -0.10 16.74 8.53
C ASP A 86 -1.58 16.48 8.19
N GLY A 87 -2.07 15.27 8.45
CA GLY A 87 -3.43 14.83 8.14
C GLY A 87 -3.65 14.45 6.67
N SER A 88 -2.64 14.56 5.81
CA SER A 88 -2.75 14.12 4.42
C SER A 88 -2.79 12.58 4.33
N PRO A 89 -3.54 12.01 3.37
CA PRO A 89 -3.62 10.57 3.23
C PRO A 89 -2.31 9.99 2.67
N TYR A 90 -1.84 8.93 3.30
CA TYR A 90 -0.66 8.16 2.89
C TYR A 90 -1.04 6.88 2.17
N CYS A 91 -1.95 6.10 2.76
CA CYS A 91 -2.37 4.82 2.23
C CYS A 91 -3.83 4.54 2.54
N ALA A 92 -4.59 4.14 1.53
CA ALA A 92 -5.96 3.67 1.68
C ALA A 92 -5.98 2.14 1.73
N ILE A 93 -6.64 1.57 2.73
CA ILE A 93 -6.77 0.14 2.97
C ILE A 93 -8.20 -0.29 2.67
N GLU A 94 -8.31 -1.37 1.93
CA GLU A 94 -9.54 -2.14 1.74
C GLU A 94 -9.30 -3.54 2.29
N SER A 95 -10.08 -3.94 3.26
CA SER A 95 -10.09 -5.30 3.79
C SER A 95 -11.34 -6.02 3.32
N ASN A 96 -11.20 -7.29 3.00
CA ASN A 96 -12.27 -8.21 2.64
C ASN A 96 -11.92 -9.59 3.17
N VAL A 97 -12.81 -10.57 3.02
CA VAL A 97 -12.60 -11.97 3.46
C VAL A 97 -11.22 -12.49 3.03
N GLY A 98 -10.29 -12.59 3.99
CA GLY A 98 -8.92 -13.08 3.74
C GLY A 98 -8.07 -12.22 2.79
N TYR A 99 -8.41 -10.95 2.60
CA TYR A 99 -7.73 -10.07 1.64
C TYR A 99 -7.49 -8.68 2.23
N PHE A 100 -6.32 -8.11 1.93
CA PHE A 100 -6.01 -6.71 2.17
C PHE A 100 -5.43 -6.08 0.91
N GLY A 101 -6.08 -5.03 0.41
CA GLY A 101 -5.59 -4.16 -0.65
C GLY A 101 -5.11 -2.83 -0.06
N LEU A 102 -3.84 -2.50 -0.28
CA LEU A 102 -3.22 -1.27 0.18
C LEU A 102 -2.90 -0.38 -1.00
N ASN A 103 -3.50 0.80 -1.05
CA ASN A 103 -3.34 1.75 -2.14
C ASN A 103 -2.57 2.97 -1.64
N PHE A 104 -1.30 3.09 -1.98
CA PHE A 104 -0.44 4.20 -1.59
C PHE A 104 -0.70 5.41 -2.49
N LEU A 105 -0.75 6.59 -1.86
CA LEU A 105 -1.13 7.84 -2.49
C LEU A 105 0.07 8.79 -2.56
N GLN A 106 0.21 9.46 -3.69
CA GLN A 106 1.17 10.55 -3.89
C GLN A 106 0.69 11.84 -3.20
N SER A 107 1.55 12.86 -3.16
CA SER A 107 1.22 14.17 -2.61
C SER A 107 0.05 14.87 -3.32
N ASN A 108 -0.21 14.53 -4.59
CA ASN A 108 -1.37 14.99 -5.36
C ASN A 108 -2.59 14.05 -5.25
N TYR A 109 -2.53 13.09 -4.29
CA TYR A 109 -3.56 12.10 -4.01
C TYR A 109 -3.83 11.09 -5.15
N ILE A 110 -2.92 10.97 -6.09
CA ILE A 110 -2.97 9.93 -7.12
C ILE A 110 -2.44 8.62 -6.53
N HIS A 111 -3.16 7.55 -6.78
CA HIS A 111 -2.77 6.20 -6.43
C HIS A 111 -1.68 5.70 -7.38
N TYR A 112 -0.50 5.41 -6.85
CA TYR A 112 0.66 4.98 -7.65
C TYR A 112 1.16 3.57 -7.36
N LEU A 113 0.83 3.00 -6.20
CA LEU A 113 1.32 1.71 -5.76
C LEU A 113 0.22 0.96 -5.04
N THR A 114 0.04 -0.33 -5.32
CA THR A 114 -0.86 -1.21 -4.57
C THR A 114 -0.12 -2.45 -4.09
N PHE A 115 -0.35 -2.82 -2.85
CA PHE A 115 -0.02 -4.16 -2.34
C PHE A 115 -1.28 -4.97 -2.19
N GLN A 116 -1.20 -6.26 -2.56
CA GLN A 116 -2.28 -7.21 -2.34
C GLN A 116 -1.78 -8.35 -1.46
N TYR A 117 -2.42 -8.48 -0.30
CA TYR A 117 -2.21 -9.59 0.62
C TYR A 117 -3.40 -10.52 0.59
N GLN A 118 -3.13 -11.82 0.62
CA GLN A 118 -4.16 -12.85 0.77
C GLN A 118 -3.85 -13.75 1.95
N GLU A 119 -4.89 -14.12 2.69
CA GLU A 119 -4.79 -15.11 3.75
C GLU A 119 -4.57 -16.51 3.15
N GLU A 120 -3.56 -17.19 3.64
CA GLU A 120 -3.33 -18.59 3.28
C GLU A 120 -4.06 -19.50 4.28
N ARG A 121 -5.07 -20.19 3.79
CA ARG A 121 -5.96 -21.05 4.61
C ARG A 121 -5.22 -22.11 5.46
N ASN A 122 -4.04 -22.54 4.99
CA ASN A 122 -3.23 -23.55 5.68
C ASN A 122 -2.23 -22.95 6.68
N GLN A 123 -2.16 -21.63 6.81
CA GLN A 123 -1.17 -20.89 7.62
C GLN A 123 -1.82 -20.02 8.70
N ASN A 124 -2.90 -20.50 9.30
CA ASN A 124 -3.56 -19.95 10.50
C ASN A 124 -3.27 -18.47 10.81
N GLY A 125 -4.02 -17.56 10.17
CA GLY A 125 -3.94 -16.13 10.45
C GLY A 125 -2.70 -15.42 9.89
N LYS A 126 -2.07 -15.95 8.84
CA LYS A 126 -1.02 -15.24 8.10
C LYS A 126 -1.50 -14.78 6.74
N LEU A 127 -1.03 -13.60 6.37
CA LEU A 127 -1.22 -13.00 5.05
C LEU A 127 0.06 -13.15 4.24
N PHE A 128 -0.09 -13.43 2.96
CA PHE A 128 0.99 -13.47 1.99
C PHE A 128 0.84 -12.32 0.98
N LEU A 129 1.92 -11.59 0.71
CA LEU A 129 1.94 -10.56 -0.33
C LEU A 129 1.97 -11.24 -1.70
N THR A 130 0.81 -11.35 -2.34
CA THR A 130 0.64 -12.05 -3.62
C THR A 130 0.97 -11.19 -4.83
N ALA A 131 0.74 -9.87 -4.74
CA ALA A 131 1.00 -8.98 -5.86
C ALA A 131 1.35 -7.55 -5.41
N ILE A 132 2.13 -6.89 -6.28
CA ILE A 132 2.44 -5.47 -6.20
C ILE A 132 2.12 -4.86 -7.57
N PHE A 133 1.31 -3.78 -7.59
CA PHE A 133 1.02 -3.02 -8.80
C PHE A 133 1.64 -1.64 -8.70
N LEU A 134 2.50 -1.31 -9.65
CA LEU A 134 3.08 0.02 -9.82
C LEU A 134 2.42 0.73 -11.00
N TYR A 135 1.88 1.92 -10.76
CA TYR A 135 1.24 2.74 -11.79
C TYR A 135 2.07 3.99 -12.05
N GLU A 136 2.57 4.10 -13.26
CA GLU A 136 3.26 5.29 -13.74
C GLU A 136 2.24 6.20 -14.44
N CYS A 137 2.17 7.46 -14.01
CA CYS A 137 1.28 8.47 -14.59
C CYS A 137 2.07 9.55 -15.32
N ASN A 138 1.45 10.23 -16.27
CA ASN A 138 2.04 11.44 -16.85
C ASN A 138 2.25 12.49 -15.75
N PRO A 139 3.41 13.17 -15.71
CA PRO A 139 3.70 14.20 -14.72
C PRO A 139 2.57 15.22 -14.58
N GLY A 140 2.14 15.45 -13.33
CA GLY A 140 1.08 16.43 -13.02
C GLY A 140 -0.34 15.99 -13.39
N THR A 141 -0.55 14.78 -13.89
CA THR A 141 -1.87 14.24 -14.26
C THR A 141 -2.13 12.89 -13.58
N ASP A 142 -3.37 12.39 -13.65
CA ASP A 142 -3.76 11.04 -13.25
C ASP A 142 -3.83 10.07 -14.45
N LYS A 143 -3.42 10.51 -15.63
CA LYS A 143 -3.38 9.68 -16.83
C LYS A 143 -2.27 8.65 -16.70
N ARG A 144 -2.66 7.38 -16.55
CA ARG A 144 -1.73 6.25 -16.48
C ARG A 144 -1.17 5.95 -17.84
N ILE A 145 0.16 5.89 -17.93
CA ILE A 145 0.91 5.58 -19.15
C ILE A 145 1.56 4.19 -19.09
N ARG A 146 1.70 3.65 -17.89
CA ARG A 146 2.30 2.34 -17.67
C ARG A 146 1.79 1.74 -16.36
N ARG A 147 1.68 0.41 -16.36
CA ARG A 147 1.45 -0.37 -15.16
C ARG A 147 2.42 -1.54 -15.13
N ILE A 148 2.99 -1.84 -13.99
CA ILE A 148 3.83 -3.01 -13.78
C ILE A 148 3.21 -3.82 -12.66
N ASP A 149 2.85 -5.07 -12.97
CA ASP A 149 2.31 -6.03 -12.01
C ASP A 149 3.40 -7.03 -11.67
N PHE A 150 3.77 -7.12 -10.41
CA PHE A 150 4.61 -8.19 -9.89
C PHE A 150 3.73 -9.19 -9.17
N SER A 151 3.90 -10.48 -9.47
CA SER A 151 3.17 -11.57 -8.83
C SER A 151 4.14 -12.54 -8.16
N TYR A 152 3.77 -13.01 -6.97
CA TYR A 152 4.58 -13.92 -6.17
C TYR A 152 3.80 -15.16 -5.80
N THR A 153 4.50 -16.29 -5.73
CA THR A 153 3.95 -17.56 -5.25
C THR A 153 4.57 -17.96 -3.93
N HIS A 154 3.88 -18.81 -3.17
CA HIS A 154 4.37 -19.34 -1.89
C HIS A 154 5.65 -20.19 -2.02
N GLN A 155 5.97 -20.64 -3.22
CA GLN A 155 7.19 -21.39 -3.55
C GLN A 155 8.36 -20.49 -3.97
N GLY A 156 8.15 -19.17 -3.95
CA GLY A 156 9.15 -18.18 -4.33
C GLY A 156 9.17 -17.83 -5.81
N GLY A 157 8.22 -18.33 -6.61
CA GLY A 157 8.08 -17.90 -7.99
C GLY A 157 7.79 -16.40 -8.08
N CYS A 158 8.39 -15.75 -9.08
CA CYS A 158 8.23 -14.32 -9.35
C CYS A 158 8.03 -14.09 -10.84
N SER A 159 6.96 -13.39 -11.19
CA SER A 159 6.72 -12.95 -12.57
C SER A 159 6.31 -11.49 -12.59
N SER A 160 6.48 -10.84 -13.74
CA SER A 160 5.93 -9.50 -13.94
C SER A 160 5.24 -9.36 -15.28
N VAL A 161 4.21 -8.50 -15.31
CA VAL A 161 3.54 -8.08 -16.53
C VAL A 161 3.63 -6.57 -16.61
N ILE A 162 4.15 -6.08 -17.73
CA ILE A 162 4.26 -4.65 -18.00
C ILE A 162 3.20 -4.30 -19.04
N TYR A 163 2.30 -3.41 -18.68
CA TYR A 163 1.31 -2.80 -19.57
C TYR A 163 1.80 -1.41 -19.96
N GLN A 164 2.03 -1.18 -21.25
CA GLN A 164 2.54 0.08 -21.77
C GLN A 164 1.60 0.64 -22.84
N GLY A 165 1.20 1.91 -22.70
CA GLY A 165 0.27 2.58 -23.61
C GLY A 165 -0.92 3.22 -22.89
N GLU A 166 -1.91 3.68 -23.66
CA GLU A 166 -3.12 4.28 -23.10
C GLU A 166 -4.08 3.20 -22.57
N MET A 167 -4.06 2.98 -21.25
CA MET A 167 -4.89 1.96 -20.61
C MET A 167 -6.40 2.26 -20.69
N ILE A 168 -6.79 3.50 -20.99
CA ILE A 168 -8.19 3.93 -21.02
C ILE A 168 -8.91 3.39 -22.27
N ASP A 169 -8.20 3.28 -23.39
CA ASP A 169 -8.80 2.88 -24.67
C ASP A 169 -8.52 1.43 -25.06
N GLY A 170 -7.87 0.66 -24.16
CA GLY A 170 -7.50 -0.73 -24.42
C GLY A 170 -6.36 -0.92 -25.43
N THR A 171 -5.68 0.15 -25.81
CA THR A 171 -4.51 0.11 -26.71
C THR A 171 -3.22 0.09 -25.88
N TYR A 172 -2.92 -1.06 -25.30
CA TYR A 172 -1.68 -1.27 -24.57
C TYR A 172 -0.98 -2.54 -25.04
N GLU A 173 0.34 -2.55 -24.96
CA GLU A 173 1.17 -3.73 -25.16
C GLU A 173 1.40 -4.42 -23.82
N GLU A 174 1.33 -5.74 -23.81
CA GLU A 174 1.66 -6.56 -22.65
C GLU A 174 3.04 -7.21 -22.85
N ILE A 175 3.93 -7.02 -21.91
CA ILE A 175 5.23 -7.68 -21.86
C ILE A 175 5.27 -8.54 -20.61
N ILE A 176 5.28 -9.86 -20.79
CA ILE A 176 5.34 -10.83 -19.70
C ILE A 176 6.80 -11.25 -19.50
N ALA A 177 7.26 -11.24 -18.26
CA ALA A 177 8.58 -11.71 -17.90
C ALA A 177 8.52 -12.63 -16.68
N GLU A 178 9.12 -13.79 -16.81
CA GLU A 178 9.44 -14.67 -15.69
C GLU A 178 10.80 -14.27 -15.12
N HIS A 179 10.91 -14.28 -13.80
CA HIS A 179 12.13 -13.93 -13.10
C HIS A 179 12.69 -15.14 -12.34
N PRO A 180 13.99 -15.14 -12.03
CA PRO A 180 14.52 -16.11 -11.08
C PRO A 180 13.71 -16.11 -9.78
N PRO A 181 13.54 -17.27 -9.14
CA PRO A 181 12.88 -17.34 -7.86
C PRO A 181 13.52 -16.36 -6.85
N ILE A 182 12.69 -15.71 -6.06
CA ILE A 182 13.17 -14.84 -4.98
C ILE A 182 13.90 -15.68 -3.92
N SER A 183 14.86 -15.06 -3.24
CA SER A 183 15.60 -15.73 -2.18
C SER A 183 14.68 -16.16 -1.03
N LYS A 184 15.10 -17.14 -0.25
CA LYS A 184 14.33 -17.59 0.92
C LYS A 184 14.08 -16.46 1.91
N ASP A 185 15.07 -15.59 2.12
CA ASP A 185 14.96 -14.44 3.03
C ASP A 185 13.96 -13.40 2.51
N GLU A 186 13.86 -13.21 1.21
CA GLU A 186 12.84 -12.34 0.61
C GLU A 186 11.44 -12.98 0.69
N LEU A 187 11.35 -14.29 0.44
CA LEU A 187 10.09 -15.02 0.56
C LEU A 187 9.52 -14.96 1.98
N GLU A 188 10.36 -15.11 3.00
CA GLU A 188 9.95 -14.99 4.40
C GLU A 188 9.38 -13.59 4.72
N LYS A 189 9.92 -12.54 4.12
CA LYS A 189 9.44 -11.16 4.29
C LYS A 189 8.06 -10.91 3.67
N LEU A 190 7.62 -11.72 2.71
CA LEU A 190 6.29 -11.60 2.12
C LEU A 190 5.16 -12.10 3.05
N TRP A 191 5.52 -12.86 4.08
CA TRP A 191 4.58 -13.32 5.09
C TRP A 191 4.44 -12.32 6.22
N VAL A 192 3.20 -12.00 6.61
CA VAL A 192 2.88 -11.16 7.76
C VAL A 192 1.77 -11.83 8.58
N ASP A 193 1.74 -11.57 9.86
CA ASP A 193 0.61 -11.97 10.68
C ASP A 193 -0.63 -11.16 10.29
N TYR A 194 -1.83 -11.75 10.44
CA TYR A 194 -3.08 -11.02 10.26
C TYR A 194 -3.09 -9.82 11.23
N PRO A 195 -3.29 -8.57 10.75
CA PRO A 195 -3.15 -7.39 11.59
C PRO A 195 -4.23 -7.37 12.67
N LYS A 196 -3.90 -6.85 13.85
CA LYS A 196 -4.93 -6.44 14.78
C LYS A 196 -5.64 -5.19 14.26
N PHE A 197 -6.88 -5.02 14.66
CA PHE A 197 -7.66 -3.87 14.25
C PHE A 197 -6.96 -2.54 14.58
N GLY A 198 -6.72 -1.73 13.56
CA GLY A 198 -6.01 -0.45 13.67
C GLY A 198 -4.48 -0.53 13.63
N GLU A 199 -3.87 -1.72 13.66
CA GLU A 199 -2.43 -1.93 13.64
C GLU A 199 -1.97 -2.41 12.26
N TYR A 200 -1.75 -1.48 11.30
CA TYR A 200 -1.41 -1.83 9.91
C TYR A 200 0.06 -1.60 9.54
N ASP A 201 0.91 -1.22 10.49
CA ASP A 201 2.31 -0.88 10.25
C ASP A 201 3.06 -1.97 9.50
N GLN A 202 2.78 -3.23 9.83
CA GLN A 202 3.41 -4.37 9.18
C GLN A 202 3.01 -4.53 7.71
N LEU A 203 1.82 -4.10 7.32
CA LEU A 203 1.33 -4.21 5.94
C LEU A 203 1.91 -3.14 5.01
N ILE A 204 2.20 -1.95 5.54
CA ILE A 204 2.68 -0.79 4.75
C ILE A 204 4.20 -0.73 4.61
N ARG A 205 4.93 -1.70 5.16
CA ARG A 205 6.40 -1.72 5.15
C ARG A 205 6.94 -1.99 3.75
N LEU A 206 7.70 -1.03 3.23
CA LEU A 206 8.33 -1.13 1.91
C LEU A 206 9.60 -2.01 1.89
N ASP A 207 10.24 -2.24 3.03
CA ASP A 207 11.41 -3.13 3.16
C ASP A 207 11.07 -4.63 2.97
N ARG A 208 9.78 -4.97 2.99
CA ARG A 208 9.29 -6.32 2.69
C ARG A 208 9.25 -6.63 1.20
N ILE A 209 9.23 -5.61 0.37
CA ILE A 209 9.14 -5.76 -1.08
C ILE A 209 10.41 -6.43 -1.61
N PRO A 210 10.31 -7.48 -2.45
CA PRO A 210 11.47 -8.07 -3.12
C PRO A 210 12.26 -7.06 -3.92
N LEU A 211 13.57 -7.26 -3.99
CA LEU A 211 14.53 -6.29 -4.54
C LEU A 211 14.15 -5.81 -5.94
N LEU A 212 13.72 -6.72 -6.81
CA LEU A 212 13.33 -6.39 -8.19
C LEU A 212 12.21 -5.33 -8.24
N ALA A 213 11.12 -5.54 -7.51
CA ALA A 213 10.01 -4.59 -7.46
C ALA A 213 10.43 -3.30 -6.76
N ARG A 214 11.24 -3.39 -5.71
CA ARG A 214 11.78 -2.24 -4.97
C ARG A 214 12.59 -1.31 -5.86
N GLU A 215 13.50 -1.86 -6.67
CA GLU A 215 14.31 -1.09 -7.61
C GLU A 215 13.43 -0.32 -8.60
N ARG A 216 12.39 -0.95 -9.13
CA ARG A 216 11.44 -0.32 -10.06
C ARG A 216 10.63 0.80 -9.40
N ILE A 217 10.13 0.57 -8.19
CA ILE A 217 9.40 1.58 -7.42
C ILE A 217 10.28 2.81 -7.17
N LEU A 218 11.54 2.59 -6.80
CA LEU A 218 12.49 3.66 -6.53
C LEU A 218 12.91 4.42 -7.78
N GLU A 219 13.10 3.73 -8.90
CA GLU A 219 13.36 4.37 -10.20
C GLU A 219 12.22 5.32 -10.59
N TYR A 220 10.98 4.88 -10.37
CA TYR A 220 9.79 5.69 -10.67
C TYR A 220 9.68 6.90 -9.72
N THR A 221 9.75 6.66 -8.42
CA THR A 221 9.66 7.73 -7.42
C THR A 221 10.80 8.74 -7.50
N ASP A 222 12.01 8.32 -7.89
CA ASP A 222 13.15 9.22 -8.10
C ASP A 222 12.92 10.18 -9.28
N LYS A 223 12.25 9.74 -10.34
CA LYS A 223 11.97 10.55 -11.52
C LYS A 223 10.84 11.56 -11.32
N GLU A 224 9.78 11.11 -10.64
CA GLU A 224 8.54 11.88 -10.47
C GLU A 224 8.55 12.78 -9.22
N PHE A 225 9.45 12.53 -8.27
CA PHE A 225 9.48 13.21 -6.96
C PHE A 225 10.87 13.71 -6.57
N PRO A 226 11.43 14.71 -7.25
CA PRO A 226 12.67 15.33 -6.78
C PRO A 226 12.55 15.91 -5.36
N ALA A 227 11.34 16.33 -4.94
CA ALA A 227 11.07 16.75 -3.56
C ALA A 227 11.17 15.59 -2.55
N PHE A 228 10.73 14.38 -2.92
CA PHE A 228 10.87 13.16 -2.11
C PHE A 228 12.35 12.80 -1.92
N ARG A 229 13.15 12.94 -2.97
CA ARG A 229 14.60 12.78 -2.90
C ARG A 229 15.27 13.77 -1.96
N GLN A 230 14.86 15.04 -1.98
CA GLN A 230 15.35 16.06 -1.03
C GLN A 230 14.94 15.75 0.41
N TYR A 231 13.74 15.24 0.61
CA TYR A 231 13.24 14.83 1.90
C TYR A 231 14.05 13.64 2.46
N LEU A 232 14.28 12.61 1.66
CA LEU A 232 15.13 11.48 1.99
C LEU A 232 16.57 11.88 2.29
N GLN A 233 17.14 12.81 1.52
CA GLN A 233 18.50 13.31 1.76
C GLN A 233 18.62 14.09 3.07
N ARG A 234 17.60 14.85 3.46
CA ARG A 234 17.56 15.56 4.76
C ARG A 234 17.51 14.58 5.93
N ASP A 235 16.72 13.52 5.82
CA ASP A 235 16.61 12.52 6.90
C ASP A 235 17.88 11.70 7.04
N ILE A 236 18.58 11.39 5.95
CA ILE A 236 19.91 10.76 5.99
C ILE A 236 20.92 11.67 6.73
N ALA A 237 20.94 12.95 6.39
CA ALA A 237 21.87 13.90 7.00
C ALA A 237 21.60 14.04 8.52
N ARG A 238 20.34 14.07 8.95
CA ARG A 238 19.96 14.10 10.37
C ARG A 238 20.42 12.84 11.11
N TYR A 239 20.17 11.66 10.53
CA TYR A 239 20.58 10.39 11.14
C TYR A 239 22.11 10.27 11.29
N GLN A 240 22.88 10.75 10.31
CA GLN A 240 24.34 10.77 10.39
C GLN A 240 24.87 11.73 11.47
N GLN A 241 24.12 12.78 11.80
CA GLN A 241 24.46 13.72 12.88
C GLN A 241 24.13 13.17 14.28
N THR A 242 23.10 12.32 14.40
CA THR A 242 22.71 11.71 15.70
C THR A 242 23.56 10.51 16.11
N LYS A 243 24.40 9.99 15.20
CA LYS A 243 25.37 8.90 15.48
C LYS A 243 26.78 9.38 15.79
N LYS A 244 27.02 10.70 15.85
CA LYS A 244 28.25 11.31 16.37
C LYS A 244 28.03 11.82 17.77
#